data_7b7a5f93f51c1b5a7a189c0d44d16ce0
#
_entry.id   7b7a5f93f51c1b5a7a189c0d44d16ce0
#
_cell.length_a   1.000
_cell.length_b   1.000
_cell.length_c   1.000
_cell.angle_alpha   90.00
_cell.angle_beta   90.00
_cell.angle_gamma   90.00
#
_symmetry.space_group_name_H-M   'P 1'
#
loop_
_entity.id
_entity.type
_entity.pdbx_description
1 polymer ?
#
loop_
_entity_poly.entity_id
_entity_poly.type
_entity_poly.pdbx_seq_one_letter_code
_entity_poly.pdbx_strand_id
1 'polypeptide(L)'
;MRRLLPAAAVVAASTLMISACGGGGGTAPPAASVSDPSKVSGEITWWDTTRPDSEGPTFQALIKEFEAKYPQVKVKYVNVPSDQAQGQFQTAAQAGAGAPDVIRSEVAWTSQFASLGYLQPLDGTRAVDNGADFLPGPLSSTKYNGKTYAVPQVTDTLALIYNKRLLKQAGHEEPPKTIAELKQTALDVKAKAGAEGLALNVDSYFLLPFMYGEGGDLLDVANKKIVVNSPQNVKAIQTVADLISSGAAPKPATTESYANAMTALKEGKAAMIYNGPWSLSEIYQGKEFKDKKNLGIAPVPAGSVKAGAPTGGWNLAIYAGSKNIPAAYEFVRFMTTVDAQAKIAKEISLLPTRTSAYAKPDVQGNPDVVVFKPIMDTAVPRPWIPEGGQLFQPLLEGYQALVGGKSAPADVLKTVDEQYHGIMKDWS
;
A
#
# COMPACT_ATOMS: atom_id res chain seq x y z
N MET A 1 -68.03 -49.54 -42.13
CA MET A 1 -68.02 -49.00 -43.52
C MET A 1 -66.95 -47.87 -43.57
N ARG A 2 -65.92 -48.15 -44.36
CA ARG A 2 -65.27 -47.24 -45.33
C ARG A 2 -64.89 -45.84 -44.77
N ARG A 3 -63.71 -45.28 -44.92
CA ARG A 3 -62.64 -45.44 -45.94
C ARG A 3 -61.32 -44.90 -45.40
N LEU A 4 -60.23 -45.52 -45.74
CA LEU A 4 -58.83 -45.08 -45.71
C LEU A 4 -58.57 -43.92 -46.70
N LEU A 5 -57.57 -43.06 -46.40
CA LEU A 5 -56.55 -42.59 -47.34
C LEU A 5 -55.59 -41.59 -46.62
N PRO A 6 -54.39 -41.34 -47.16
CA PRO A 6 -53.18 -41.74 -46.43
C PRO A 6 -52.27 -40.55 -46.08
N ALA A 7 -51.21 -40.92 -45.35
CA ALA A 7 -50.16 -40.15 -44.82
C ALA A 7 -49.31 -39.38 -45.85
N ALA A 8 -48.74 -38.23 -45.42
CA ALA A 8 -47.47 -37.70 -45.92
C ALA A 8 -46.51 -37.46 -44.73
N ALA A 9 -45.49 -38.28 -44.66
CA ALA A 9 -44.44 -38.24 -43.70
C ALA A 9 -43.45 -37.10 -44.09
N VAL A 10 -43.24 -36.11 -43.20
CA VAL A 10 -42.09 -35.21 -43.27
C VAL A 10 -41.12 -35.66 -42.16
N VAL A 11 -40.01 -36.23 -42.61
CA VAL A 11 -38.88 -36.57 -41.75
C VAL A 11 -38.11 -35.28 -41.48
N ALA A 12 -38.21 -34.70 -40.25
CA ALA A 12 -37.35 -33.69 -39.78
C ALA A 12 -36.17 -34.35 -39.02
N ALA A 13 -35.01 -34.33 -39.61
CA ALA A 13 -33.78 -34.79 -38.97
C ALA A 13 -33.37 -33.79 -37.86
N SER A 14 -33.59 -34.18 -36.63
CA SER A 14 -33.09 -33.43 -35.44
C SER A 14 -31.68 -33.87 -35.18
N THR A 15 -30.70 -33.02 -35.56
CA THR A 15 -29.31 -33.11 -35.14
C THR A 15 -29.19 -32.70 -33.67
N LEU A 16 -29.06 -33.67 -32.78
CA LEU A 16 -28.64 -33.45 -31.40
C LEU A 16 -27.17 -33.00 -31.41
N MET A 17 -26.92 -31.70 -31.14
CA MET A 17 -25.62 -31.25 -30.72
C MET A 17 -25.46 -31.56 -29.24
N ILE A 18 -24.62 -32.52 -28.94
CA ILE A 18 -24.09 -32.79 -27.59
C ILE A 18 -23.11 -31.68 -27.27
N SER A 19 -23.53 -30.70 -26.46
CA SER A 19 -22.61 -29.72 -25.87
C SER A 19 -21.85 -30.41 -24.75
N ALA A 20 -20.60 -30.75 -25.02
CA ALA A 20 -19.63 -31.13 -24.00
C ALA A 20 -19.37 -29.95 -23.06
N CYS A 21 -19.70 -30.08 -21.79
CA CYS A 21 -19.23 -29.19 -20.73
C CYS A 21 -17.74 -29.38 -20.56
N GLY A 22 -16.96 -28.58 -21.27
CA GLY A 22 -15.55 -28.36 -21.00
C GLY A 22 -15.43 -27.10 -20.14
N GLY A 23 -15.10 -27.25 -18.85
CA GLY A 23 -14.77 -26.15 -17.96
C GLY A 23 -13.48 -25.49 -18.41
N GLY A 24 -13.60 -24.42 -19.19
CA GLY A 24 -12.51 -23.48 -19.46
C GLY A 24 -12.90 -22.15 -18.88
N GLY A 25 -12.14 -21.68 -17.88
CA GLY A 25 -12.23 -20.32 -17.36
C GLY A 25 -11.90 -19.33 -18.47
N GLY A 26 -12.87 -18.97 -19.29
CA GLY A 26 -12.77 -17.93 -20.29
C GLY A 26 -12.73 -16.58 -19.59
N THR A 27 -11.56 -15.96 -19.56
CA THR A 27 -11.47 -14.52 -19.29
C THR A 27 -12.35 -13.80 -20.29
N ALA A 28 -13.39 -13.10 -19.81
CA ALA A 28 -14.18 -12.21 -20.65
C ALA A 28 -13.22 -11.28 -21.41
N PRO A 29 -13.44 -11.03 -22.71
CA PRO A 29 -12.63 -10.08 -23.46
C PRO A 29 -12.71 -8.72 -22.76
N PRO A 30 -11.61 -7.93 -22.74
CA PRO A 30 -11.64 -6.61 -22.16
C PRO A 30 -12.76 -5.80 -22.81
N ALA A 31 -13.57 -5.12 -21.98
CA ALA A 31 -14.67 -4.29 -22.49
C ALA A 31 -14.09 -3.28 -23.48
N ALA A 32 -14.70 -3.19 -24.67
CA ALA A 32 -14.24 -2.32 -25.72
C ALA A 32 -14.10 -0.88 -25.19
N SER A 33 -12.90 -0.31 -25.27
CA SER A 33 -12.67 1.09 -24.95
C SER A 33 -13.48 1.95 -25.90
N VAL A 34 -14.29 2.89 -25.39
CA VAL A 34 -14.95 3.88 -26.21
C VAL A 34 -13.86 4.70 -26.90
N SER A 35 -13.85 4.75 -28.23
CA SER A 35 -12.83 5.45 -29.00
C SER A 35 -12.87 6.97 -28.80
N ASP A 36 -14.03 7.50 -28.47
CA ASP A 36 -14.27 8.92 -28.20
C ASP A 36 -14.55 9.14 -26.70
N PRO A 37 -13.61 9.72 -25.93
CA PRO A 37 -13.80 9.96 -24.50
C PRO A 37 -14.99 10.85 -24.16
N SER A 38 -15.42 11.73 -25.07
CA SER A 38 -16.57 12.63 -24.85
C SER A 38 -17.92 11.89 -24.80
N LYS A 39 -17.95 10.65 -25.29
CA LYS A 39 -19.14 9.78 -25.28
C LYS A 39 -19.23 8.85 -24.08
N VAL A 40 -18.24 8.90 -23.18
CA VAL A 40 -18.26 8.12 -21.96
C VAL A 40 -19.28 8.69 -21.00
N SER A 41 -20.16 7.86 -20.48
CA SER A 41 -21.22 8.26 -19.54
C SER A 41 -21.47 7.19 -18.50
N GLY A 42 -22.20 7.54 -17.45
CA GLY A 42 -22.61 6.64 -16.38
C GLY A 42 -22.21 7.13 -14.99
N GLU A 43 -22.61 6.37 -13.98
CA GLU A 43 -22.19 6.61 -12.60
C GLU A 43 -21.24 5.50 -12.18
N ILE A 44 -20.08 5.88 -11.63
CA ILE A 44 -19.12 4.97 -11.03
C ILE A 44 -19.05 5.20 -9.52
N THR A 45 -18.97 4.13 -8.76
CA THR A 45 -18.66 4.19 -7.33
C THR A 45 -17.16 3.99 -7.14
N TRP A 46 -16.50 4.92 -6.46
CA TRP A 46 -15.10 4.80 -6.09
C TRP A 46 -14.97 4.63 -4.57
N TRP A 47 -14.40 3.49 -4.15
CA TRP A 47 -13.97 3.30 -2.77
C TRP A 47 -12.55 3.84 -2.59
N ASP A 48 -12.47 4.91 -1.84
CA ASP A 48 -11.23 5.56 -1.44
C ASP A 48 -10.86 5.18 -0.02
N THR A 49 -9.61 4.85 0.19
CA THR A 49 -9.06 4.37 1.46
C THR A 49 -8.18 5.43 2.14
N THR A 50 -8.23 6.68 1.68
CA THR A 50 -7.48 7.79 2.26
C THR A 50 -8.01 8.16 3.64
N ARG A 51 -7.25 9.00 4.34
CA ARG A 51 -7.73 9.69 5.54
C ARG A 51 -8.69 10.80 5.13
N PRO A 52 -9.96 10.74 5.52
CA PRO A 52 -10.98 11.64 4.98
C PRO A 52 -10.70 13.11 5.30
N ASP A 53 -10.11 13.39 6.48
CA ASP A 53 -9.90 14.78 6.94
C ASP A 53 -8.65 15.43 6.33
N SER A 54 -7.61 14.66 6.05
CA SER A 54 -6.32 15.19 5.58
C SER A 54 -6.07 15.03 4.10
N GLU A 55 -6.52 13.94 3.49
CA GLU A 55 -6.27 13.61 2.08
C GLU A 55 -7.54 13.71 1.22
N GLY A 56 -8.69 13.39 1.78
CA GLY A 56 -9.99 13.36 1.11
C GLY A 56 -10.33 14.64 0.32
N PRO A 57 -10.10 15.86 0.85
CA PRO A 57 -10.40 17.10 0.12
C PRO A 57 -9.69 17.20 -1.22
N THR A 58 -8.42 16.80 -1.32
CA THR A 58 -7.64 16.80 -2.57
C THR A 58 -8.23 15.83 -3.59
N PHE A 59 -8.61 14.63 -3.17
CA PHE A 59 -9.22 13.64 -4.07
C PHE A 59 -10.62 14.07 -4.53
N GLN A 60 -11.41 14.68 -3.65
CA GLN A 60 -12.72 15.22 -4.04
C GLN A 60 -12.60 16.40 -5.01
N ALA A 61 -11.54 17.23 -4.89
CA ALA A 61 -11.26 18.26 -5.86
C ALA A 61 -10.91 17.66 -7.23
N LEU A 62 -10.11 16.61 -7.28
CA LEU A 62 -9.80 15.88 -8.53
C LEU A 62 -11.05 15.23 -9.16
N ILE A 63 -11.97 14.72 -8.34
CA ILE A 63 -13.28 14.23 -8.86
C ILE A 63 -14.04 15.34 -9.58
N LYS A 64 -14.10 16.54 -8.98
CA LYS A 64 -14.78 17.68 -9.62
C LYS A 64 -14.13 18.08 -10.94
N GLU A 65 -12.80 18.05 -11.03
CA GLU A 65 -12.05 18.29 -12.26
C GLU A 65 -12.32 17.20 -13.31
N PHE A 66 -12.40 15.94 -12.88
CA PHE A 66 -12.78 14.84 -13.74
C PHE A 66 -14.19 15.01 -14.29
N GLU A 67 -15.18 15.28 -13.44
CA GLU A 67 -16.57 15.48 -13.86
C GLU A 67 -16.74 16.69 -14.78
N ALA A 68 -15.95 17.75 -14.58
CA ALA A 68 -15.93 18.90 -15.49
C ALA A 68 -15.43 18.51 -16.90
N LYS A 69 -14.45 17.59 -16.97
CA LYS A 69 -13.91 17.06 -18.23
C LYS A 69 -14.81 16.01 -18.87
N TYR A 70 -15.55 15.25 -18.07
CA TYR A 70 -16.46 14.19 -18.48
C TYR A 70 -17.86 14.43 -17.91
N PRO A 71 -18.62 15.42 -18.42
CA PRO A 71 -19.85 15.88 -17.77
C PRO A 71 -20.99 14.86 -17.74
N GLN A 72 -20.87 13.80 -18.53
CA GLN A 72 -21.85 12.70 -18.54
C GLN A 72 -21.47 11.56 -17.57
N VAL A 73 -20.34 11.66 -16.87
CA VAL A 73 -19.92 10.71 -15.83
C VAL A 73 -20.12 11.32 -14.46
N LYS A 74 -20.69 10.55 -13.54
CA LYS A 74 -20.78 10.90 -12.12
C LYS A 74 -19.93 9.95 -11.28
N VAL A 75 -19.25 10.48 -10.26
CA VAL A 75 -18.43 9.71 -9.34
C VAL A 75 -19.04 9.74 -7.96
N LYS A 76 -19.57 8.60 -7.53
CA LYS A 76 -19.99 8.40 -6.15
C LYS A 76 -18.76 8.07 -5.30
N TYR A 77 -18.26 9.07 -4.58
CA TYR A 77 -17.15 8.91 -3.65
C TYR A 77 -17.61 8.23 -2.35
N VAL A 78 -16.93 7.17 -1.96
CA VAL A 78 -17.17 6.45 -0.70
C VAL A 78 -15.82 6.26 -0.01
N ASN A 79 -15.65 6.87 1.18
CA ASN A 79 -14.47 6.61 2.00
C ASN A 79 -14.70 5.33 2.82
N VAL A 80 -13.76 4.39 2.70
CA VAL A 80 -13.75 3.13 3.45
C VAL A 80 -12.45 3.08 4.26
N PRO A 81 -12.48 2.89 5.58
CA PRO A 81 -11.27 2.76 6.38
C PRO A 81 -10.33 1.68 5.83
N SER A 82 -9.03 2.00 5.73
CA SER A 82 -8.04 1.14 5.06
C SER A 82 -7.90 -0.24 5.71
N ASP A 83 -8.07 -0.33 7.02
CA ASP A 83 -8.05 -1.58 7.79
C ASP A 83 -9.24 -2.51 7.52
N GLN A 84 -10.33 -1.98 6.96
CA GLN A 84 -11.56 -2.72 6.63
C GLN A 84 -11.71 -2.95 5.12
N ALA A 85 -11.13 -2.10 4.29
CA ALA A 85 -11.39 -2.04 2.85
C ALA A 85 -11.06 -3.34 2.13
N GLN A 86 -9.97 -4.04 2.49
CA GLN A 86 -9.59 -5.31 1.88
C GLN A 86 -10.68 -6.37 2.07
N GLY A 87 -11.12 -6.59 3.30
CA GLY A 87 -12.13 -7.61 3.63
C GLY A 87 -13.51 -7.25 3.08
N GLN A 88 -13.90 -5.97 3.15
CA GLN A 88 -15.17 -5.52 2.59
C GLN A 88 -15.21 -5.68 1.07
N PHE A 89 -14.13 -5.30 0.35
CA PHE A 89 -14.07 -5.48 -1.09
C PHE A 89 -14.12 -6.95 -1.47
N GLN A 90 -13.34 -7.79 -0.81
CA GLN A 90 -13.33 -9.24 -1.06
C GLN A 90 -14.72 -9.85 -0.89
N THR A 91 -15.41 -9.50 0.19
CA THR A 91 -16.76 -9.98 0.49
C THR A 91 -17.76 -9.53 -0.59
N ALA A 92 -17.74 -8.24 -0.95
CA ALA A 92 -18.63 -7.68 -1.96
C ALA A 92 -18.36 -8.24 -3.36
N ALA A 93 -17.09 -8.38 -3.74
CA ALA A 93 -16.68 -8.95 -5.02
C ALA A 93 -17.07 -10.43 -5.14
N GLN A 94 -16.90 -11.21 -4.08
CA GLN A 94 -17.32 -12.61 -4.02
C GLN A 94 -18.83 -12.77 -4.11
N ALA A 95 -19.58 -11.89 -3.46
CA ALA A 95 -21.04 -11.88 -3.54
C ALA A 95 -21.58 -11.40 -4.91
N GLY A 96 -20.74 -10.77 -5.74
CA GLY A 96 -21.16 -10.16 -7.00
C GLY A 96 -22.07 -8.94 -6.82
N ALA A 97 -22.13 -8.36 -5.62
CA ALA A 97 -23.00 -7.25 -5.28
C ALA A 97 -22.35 -6.32 -4.24
N GLY A 98 -22.56 -5.01 -4.38
CA GLY A 98 -22.08 -3.99 -3.44
C GLY A 98 -20.60 -3.63 -3.61
N ALA A 99 -19.85 -4.27 -4.49
CA ALA A 99 -18.50 -3.86 -4.81
C ALA A 99 -18.49 -2.52 -5.59
N PRO A 100 -17.47 -1.68 -5.40
CA PRO A 100 -17.32 -0.44 -6.15
C PRO A 100 -16.91 -0.73 -7.61
N ASP A 101 -17.07 0.24 -8.51
CA ASP A 101 -16.49 0.16 -9.85
C ASP A 101 -14.97 0.30 -9.82
N VAL A 102 -14.47 1.19 -8.96
CA VAL A 102 -13.03 1.44 -8.74
C VAL A 102 -12.72 1.37 -7.25
N ILE A 103 -11.64 0.68 -6.91
CA ILE A 103 -11.09 0.65 -5.53
C ILE A 103 -9.69 1.25 -5.51
N ARG A 104 -9.40 2.06 -4.50
CA ARG A 104 -8.04 2.43 -4.13
C ARG A 104 -7.46 1.29 -3.29
N SER A 105 -6.71 0.43 -3.97
CA SER A 105 -6.15 -0.81 -3.43
C SER A 105 -4.75 -0.57 -2.86
N GLU A 106 -4.47 -1.00 -1.65
CA GLU A 106 -3.10 -1.07 -1.16
C GLU A 106 -2.29 -1.99 -2.09
N VAL A 107 -1.02 -1.65 -2.32
CA VAL A 107 -0.19 -2.29 -3.35
C VAL A 107 -0.09 -3.82 -3.21
N ALA A 108 -0.11 -4.37 -1.99
CA ALA A 108 -0.07 -5.82 -1.76
C ALA A 108 -1.40 -6.54 -2.05
N TRP A 109 -2.53 -5.84 -2.11
CA TRP A 109 -3.83 -6.48 -2.36
C TRP A 109 -4.07 -6.80 -3.83
N THR A 110 -3.40 -6.10 -4.74
CA THR A 110 -3.62 -6.25 -6.20
C THR A 110 -3.43 -7.68 -6.67
N SER A 111 -2.35 -8.35 -6.27
CA SER A 111 -2.08 -9.74 -6.64
C SER A 111 -3.15 -10.71 -6.12
N GLN A 112 -3.59 -10.52 -4.88
CA GLN A 112 -4.66 -11.33 -4.28
C GLN A 112 -5.97 -11.16 -5.03
N PHE A 113 -6.43 -9.93 -5.22
CA PHE A 113 -7.70 -9.68 -5.90
C PHE A 113 -7.67 -10.13 -7.36
N ALA A 114 -6.54 -9.98 -8.05
CA ALA A 114 -6.34 -10.48 -9.40
C ALA A 114 -6.38 -12.02 -9.46
N SER A 115 -5.77 -12.71 -8.51
CA SER A 115 -5.77 -14.18 -8.44
C SER A 115 -7.17 -14.75 -8.22
N LEU A 116 -8.02 -14.04 -7.50
CA LEU A 116 -9.42 -14.37 -7.24
C LEU A 116 -10.36 -13.99 -8.41
N GLY A 117 -9.82 -13.33 -9.46
CA GLY A 117 -10.63 -12.89 -10.61
C GLY A 117 -11.51 -11.68 -10.34
N TYR A 118 -11.24 -10.92 -9.27
CA TYR A 118 -12.06 -9.76 -8.88
C TYR A 118 -11.69 -8.48 -9.64
N LEU A 119 -10.53 -8.44 -10.29
CA LEU A 119 -10.06 -7.25 -10.99
C LEU A 119 -10.12 -7.40 -12.50
N GLN A 120 -10.46 -6.31 -13.18
CA GLN A 120 -10.41 -6.18 -14.62
C GLN A 120 -8.95 -6.13 -15.10
N PRO A 121 -8.52 -6.98 -16.07
CA PRO A 121 -7.25 -6.81 -16.75
C PRO A 121 -7.20 -5.49 -17.52
N LEU A 122 -6.07 -4.77 -17.42
CA LEU A 122 -5.94 -3.41 -17.98
C LEU A 122 -5.00 -3.31 -19.17
N ASP A 123 -4.32 -4.41 -19.56
CA ASP A 123 -3.40 -4.41 -20.70
C ASP A 123 -4.15 -4.03 -21.99
N GLY A 124 -3.58 -3.08 -22.75
CA GLY A 124 -4.17 -2.58 -23.99
C GLY A 124 -5.40 -1.70 -23.82
N THR A 125 -5.81 -1.40 -22.58
CA THR A 125 -6.94 -0.49 -22.29
C THR A 125 -6.49 0.94 -22.11
N ARG A 126 -7.44 1.86 -22.18
CA ARG A 126 -7.19 3.29 -21.95
C ARG A 126 -6.84 3.64 -20.49
N ALA A 127 -7.11 2.76 -19.54
CA ALA A 127 -6.77 2.99 -18.13
C ALA A 127 -5.25 3.14 -17.93
N VAL A 128 -4.45 2.41 -18.72
CA VAL A 128 -2.99 2.47 -18.69
C VAL A 128 -2.51 3.40 -19.80
N ASP A 129 -2.27 4.66 -19.44
CA ASP A 129 -1.73 5.67 -20.34
C ASP A 129 -0.24 5.89 -20.05
N ASN A 130 0.61 5.83 -21.10
CA ASN A 130 2.05 5.99 -20.98
C ASN A 130 2.68 5.16 -19.83
N GLY A 131 2.50 3.84 -19.89
CA GLY A 131 2.97 2.92 -18.83
C GLY A 131 4.48 2.99 -18.56
N ALA A 132 5.28 3.40 -19.55
CA ALA A 132 6.73 3.55 -19.42
C ALA A 132 7.16 4.72 -18.52
N ASP A 133 6.27 5.67 -18.23
CA ASP A 133 6.54 6.80 -17.34
C ASP A 133 6.42 6.44 -15.85
N PHE A 134 5.81 5.30 -15.51
CA PHE A 134 5.71 4.88 -14.12
C PHE A 134 7.04 4.35 -13.58
N LEU A 135 7.32 4.67 -12.33
CA LEU A 135 8.47 4.12 -11.59
C LEU A 135 8.38 2.58 -11.53
N PRO A 136 9.49 1.85 -11.72
CA PRO A 136 9.48 0.38 -11.77
C PRO A 136 8.91 -0.28 -10.51
N GLY A 137 9.25 0.23 -9.31
CA GLY A 137 8.79 -0.31 -8.03
C GLY A 137 7.27 -0.32 -7.92
N PRO A 138 6.59 0.85 -7.96
CA PRO A 138 5.13 0.92 -7.95
C PRO A 138 4.48 0.13 -9.08
N LEU A 139 5.03 0.20 -10.31
CA LEU A 139 4.49 -0.53 -11.46
C LEU A 139 4.52 -2.05 -11.26
N SER A 140 5.53 -2.58 -10.57
CA SER A 140 5.63 -4.02 -10.31
C SER A 140 4.49 -4.55 -9.43
N SER A 141 3.95 -3.72 -8.53
CA SER A 141 2.84 -4.08 -7.63
C SER A 141 1.48 -4.22 -8.33
N THR A 142 1.38 -3.76 -9.58
CA THR A 142 0.12 -3.78 -10.34
C THR A 142 -0.08 -5.06 -11.14
N LYS A 143 0.90 -5.97 -11.12
CA LYS A 143 0.93 -7.14 -12.00
C LYS A 143 0.65 -8.46 -11.28
N TYR A 144 -0.06 -9.33 -11.98
CA TYR A 144 -0.24 -10.73 -11.58
C TYR A 144 -0.19 -11.61 -12.83
N ASN A 145 0.60 -12.70 -12.81
CA ASN A 145 0.78 -13.62 -13.93
C ASN A 145 1.04 -12.91 -15.28
N GLY A 146 1.92 -11.89 -15.27
CA GLY A 146 2.32 -11.16 -16.46
C GLY A 146 1.29 -10.14 -16.99
N LYS A 147 0.10 -10.04 -16.39
CA LYS A 147 -0.94 -9.07 -16.75
C LYS A 147 -1.01 -7.92 -15.76
N THR A 148 -1.45 -6.77 -16.22
CA THR A 148 -1.65 -5.55 -15.42
C THR A 148 -3.10 -5.48 -14.93
N TYR A 149 -3.34 -5.28 -13.64
CA TYR A 149 -4.67 -5.24 -13.02
C TYR A 149 -4.98 -3.94 -12.29
N ALA A 150 -4.00 -3.05 -12.19
CA ALA A 150 -4.18 -1.76 -11.55
C ALA A 150 -3.26 -0.71 -12.16
N VAL A 151 -3.44 0.56 -11.80
CA VAL A 151 -2.55 1.65 -12.18
C VAL A 151 -2.02 2.32 -10.91
N PRO A 152 -0.70 2.53 -10.77
CA PRO A 152 -0.15 3.14 -9.57
C PRO A 152 -0.62 4.59 -9.42
N GLN A 153 -1.21 4.95 -8.27
CA GLN A 153 -1.66 6.31 -7.98
C GLN A 153 -0.61 7.08 -7.18
N VAL A 154 -0.21 6.54 -6.04
CA VAL A 154 0.81 7.12 -5.17
C VAL A 154 1.73 6.02 -4.66
N THR A 155 2.95 6.39 -4.32
CA THR A 155 3.92 5.48 -3.69
C THR A 155 4.42 6.08 -2.38
N ASP A 156 4.95 5.24 -1.52
CA ASP A 156 5.52 5.67 -0.25
C ASP A 156 6.58 4.70 0.28
N THR A 157 7.29 5.14 1.29
CA THR A 157 8.17 4.33 2.11
C THR A 157 8.30 4.94 3.50
N LEU A 158 8.88 4.22 4.44
CA LEU A 158 9.19 4.76 5.76
C LEU A 158 10.50 5.53 5.76
N ALA A 159 10.52 6.57 6.57
CA ALA A 159 11.69 7.39 6.89
C ALA A 159 11.80 7.57 8.41
N LEU A 160 12.95 8.00 8.89
CA LEU A 160 13.10 8.56 10.23
C LEU A 160 12.58 9.99 10.21
N ILE A 161 11.50 10.24 10.91
CA ILE A 161 10.93 11.57 11.12
C ILE A 161 11.30 12.01 12.53
N TYR A 162 11.89 13.22 12.66
CA TYR A 162 12.47 13.64 13.93
C TYR A 162 12.29 15.12 14.23
N ASN A 163 12.34 15.45 15.51
CA ASN A 163 12.30 16.81 16.05
C ASN A 163 13.73 17.35 16.19
N LYS A 164 14.12 18.28 15.30
CA LYS A 164 15.46 18.87 15.27
C LYS A 164 15.83 19.57 16.57
N ARG A 165 14.87 20.27 17.22
CA ARG A 165 15.10 20.95 18.48
C ARG A 165 15.50 19.98 19.60
N LEU A 166 14.78 18.85 19.70
CA LEU A 166 15.07 17.85 20.73
C LEU A 166 16.41 17.14 20.48
N LEU A 167 16.74 16.81 19.21
CA LEU A 167 18.06 16.27 18.87
C LEU A 167 19.17 17.25 19.24
N LYS A 168 19.04 18.53 18.87
CA LYS A 168 20.02 19.59 19.19
C LYS A 168 20.18 19.75 20.70
N GLN A 169 19.12 19.74 21.48
CA GLN A 169 19.18 19.79 22.95
C GLN A 169 19.91 18.56 23.53
N ALA A 170 19.83 17.42 22.86
CA ALA A 170 20.57 16.23 23.23
C ALA A 170 22.04 16.23 22.76
N GLY A 171 22.46 17.25 21.99
CA GLY A 171 23.83 17.39 21.47
C GLY A 171 24.03 16.78 20.08
N HIS A 172 22.96 16.51 19.35
CA HIS A 172 23.01 15.93 18.00
C HIS A 172 22.52 16.96 16.96
N GLU A 173 23.42 17.44 16.10
CA GLU A 173 23.08 18.36 15.00
C GLU A 173 22.51 17.59 13.78
N GLU A 174 22.88 16.31 13.60
CA GLU A 174 22.47 15.44 12.52
C GLU A 174 21.63 14.27 13.04
N PRO A 175 20.71 13.72 12.22
CA PRO A 175 19.99 12.51 12.58
C PRO A 175 20.90 11.28 12.59
N PRO A 176 20.56 10.24 13.38
CA PRO A 176 21.33 9.00 13.40
C PRO A 176 21.26 8.27 12.05
N LYS A 177 22.41 7.74 11.60
CA LYS A 177 22.56 7.01 10.32
C LYS A 177 22.57 5.51 10.49
N THR A 178 22.84 5.02 11.71
CA THR A 178 22.87 3.60 12.05
C THR A 178 21.99 3.30 13.25
N ILE A 179 21.59 2.04 13.42
CA ILE A 179 20.81 1.60 14.59
C ILE A 179 21.59 1.86 15.90
N ALA A 180 22.92 1.72 15.88
CA ALA A 180 23.74 2.02 17.05
C ALA A 180 23.67 3.50 17.41
N GLU A 181 23.80 4.39 16.43
CA GLU A 181 23.63 5.83 16.61
C GLU A 181 22.19 6.17 17.03
N LEU A 182 21.17 5.52 16.45
CA LEU A 182 19.77 5.71 16.84
C LEU A 182 19.55 5.42 18.33
N LYS A 183 20.10 4.29 18.80
CA LYS A 183 20.04 3.92 20.24
C LYS A 183 20.70 4.96 21.11
N GLN A 184 21.92 5.41 20.76
CA GLN A 184 22.65 6.41 21.53
C GLN A 184 21.94 7.75 21.53
N THR A 185 21.52 8.24 20.35
CA THR A 185 20.76 9.49 20.23
C THR A 185 19.48 9.45 21.06
N ALA A 186 18.76 8.34 21.03
CA ALA A 186 17.53 8.17 21.82
C ALA A 186 17.78 8.25 23.33
N LEU A 187 18.85 7.63 23.82
CA LEU A 187 19.25 7.72 25.24
C LEU A 187 19.70 9.13 25.61
N ASP A 188 20.45 9.81 24.75
CA ASP A 188 20.86 11.19 24.97
C ASP A 188 19.67 12.16 24.99
N VAL A 189 18.68 11.97 24.13
CA VAL A 189 17.43 12.77 24.17
C VAL A 189 16.73 12.58 25.50
N LYS A 190 16.62 11.36 25.97
CA LYS A 190 16.00 11.08 27.27
C LYS A 190 16.74 11.74 28.42
N ALA A 191 18.06 11.64 28.43
CA ALA A 191 18.90 12.18 29.50
C ALA A 191 19.00 13.69 29.50
N LYS A 192 19.08 14.33 28.33
CA LYS A 192 19.45 15.76 28.20
C LYS A 192 18.29 16.66 27.78
N ALA A 193 17.34 16.14 26.99
CA ALA A 193 16.17 16.89 26.52
C ALA A 193 14.88 16.59 27.30
N GLY A 194 14.87 15.57 28.16
CA GLY A 194 13.72 15.21 28.99
C GLY A 194 12.51 14.70 28.18
N ALA A 195 12.77 14.19 26.98
CA ALA A 195 11.75 13.59 26.10
C ALA A 195 12.12 12.12 25.82
N GLU A 196 11.16 11.32 25.35
CA GLU A 196 11.46 9.97 24.88
C GLU A 196 12.25 10.03 23.57
N GLY A 197 13.22 9.12 23.40
CA GLY A 197 14.10 9.13 22.24
C GLY A 197 13.38 8.70 20.96
N LEU A 198 12.85 7.48 20.96
CA LEU A 198 12.19 6.86 19.81
C LEU A 198 10.83 6.30 20.24
N ALA A 199 9.74 6.74 19.61
CA ALA A 199 8.44 6.11 19.78
C ALA A 199 8.22 5.08 18.68
N LEU A 200 8.06 3.81 19.09
CA LEU A 200 7.84 2.68 18.18
C LEU A 200 6.34 2.52 17.88
N ASN A 201 6.04 2.18 16.62
CA ASN A 201 4.72 1.72 16.22
C ASN A 201 4.70 0.19 16.16
N VAL A 202 3.75 -0.44 16.85
CA VAL A 202 3.57 -1.91 16.86
C VAL A 202 2.65 -2.29 15.71
N ASP A 203 3.23 -2.29 14.53
CA ASP A 203 2.62 -2.72 13.28
C ASP A 203 3.70 -3.40 12.43
N SER A 204 3.34 -4.47 11.74
CA SER A 204 4.27 -5.29 10.96
C SER A 204 5.00 -4.50 9.88
N TYR A 205 4.34 -3.52 9.23
CA TYR A 205 4.98 -2.67 8.24
C TYR A 205 6.15 -1.85 8.81
N PHE A 206 6.01 -1.38 10.07
CA PHE A 206 7.03 -0.61 10.77
C PHE A 206 8.15 -1.46 11.38
N LEU A 207 7.98 -2.78 11.38
CA LEU A 207 9.03 -3.73 11.77
C LEU A 207 10.01 -4.01 10.62
N LEU A 208 9.53 -3.96 9.37
CA LEU A 208 10.32 -4.31 8.18
C LEU A 208 11.65 -3.55 8.05
N PRO A 209 11.77 -2.25 8.39
CA PRO A 209 13.06 -1.55 8.32
C PRO A 209 14.16 -2.21 9.16
N PHE A 210 13.82 -2.76 10.31
CA PHE A 210 14.79 -3.49 11.14
C PHE A 210 15.21 -4.80 10.47
N MET A 211 14.25 -5.54 9.89
CA MET A 211 14.51 -6.80 9.18
C MET A 211 15.38 -6.56 7.93
N TYR A 212 15.00 -5.62 7.08
CA TYR A 212 15.77 -5.27 5.88
C TYR A 212 17.15 -4.71 6.23
N GLY A 213 17.25 -3.96 7.33
CA GLY A 213 18.51 -3.44 7.83
C GLY A 213 19.54 -4.51 8.15
N GLU A 214 19.11 -5.64 8.65
CA GLU A 214 19.96 -6.81 8.92
C GLU A 214 20.12 -7.75 7.71
N GLY A 215 19.55 -7.41 6.56
CA GLY A 215 19.59 -8.23 5.34
C GLY A 215 18.59 -9.38 5.34
N GLY A 216 17.60 -9.34 6.25
CA GLY A 216 16.49 -10.29 6.27
C GLY A 216 15.37 -9.91 5.33
N ASP A 217 14.44 -10.82 5.12
CA ASP A 217 13.20 -10.65 4.38
C ASP A 217 12.13 -11.62 4.92
N LEU A 218 10.89 -11.48 4.47
CA LEU A 218 9.81 -12.41 4.82
C LEU A 218 9.89 -13.69 4.00
N LEU A 219 10.20 -13.54 2.71
CA LEU A 219 10.20 -14.62 1.71
C LEU A 219 11.38 -14.50 0.74
N ASP A 220 11.90 -15.62 0.29
CA ASP A 220 12.67 -15.73 -0.94
C ASP A 220 11.71 -16.20 -2.06
N VAL A 221 11.11 -15.22 -2.75
CA VAL A 221 10.08 -15.48 -3.77
C VAL A 221 10.63 -16.29 -4.93
N ALA A 222 11.90 -16.06 -5.31
CA ALA A 222 12.53 -16.74 -6.45
C ALA A 222 12.67 -18.26 -6.19
N ASN A 223 12.96 -18.64 -4.97
CA ASN A 223 13.16 -20.03 -4.56
C ASN A 223 11.96 -20.65 -3.83
N LYS A 224 10.85 -19.91 -3.71
CA LYS A 224 9.66 -20.31 -2.94
C LYS A 224 10.00 -20.75 -1.52
N LYS A 225 10.78 -19.93 -0.80
CA LYS A 225 11.14 -20.21 0.58
C LYS A 225 10.58 -19.17 1.54
N ILE A 226 10.12 -19.65 2.67
CA ILE A 226 9.81 -18.83 3.83
C ILE A 226 11.13 -18.58 4.57
N VAL A 227 11.49 -17.30 4.74
CA VAL A 227 12.76 -16.91 5.39
C VAL A 227 12.55 -15.97 6.57
N VAL A 228 11.31 -15.85 7.04
CA VAL A 228 10.94 -14.97 8.15
C VAL A 228 11.69 -15.34 9.44
N ASN A 229 12.00 -16.62 9.67
CA ASN A 229 12.76 -17.11 10.84
C ASN A 229 14.27 -17.22 10.57
N SER A 230 14.82 -16.41 9.64
CA SER A 230 16.26 -16.39 9.39
C SER A 230 17.05 -15.79 10.56
N PRO A 231 18.34 -16.12 10.71
CA PRO A 231 19.21 -15.50 11.74
C PRO A 231 19.25 -13.98 11.64
N GLN A 232 19.16 -13.41 10.43
CA GLN A 232 19.10 -11.97 10.18
C GLN A 232 17.85 -11.35 10.79
N ASN A 233 16.70 -11.98 10.60
CA ASN A 233 15.45 -11.50 11.18
C ASN A 233 15.41 -11.68 12.70
N VAL A 234 15.94 -12.77 13.24
CA VAL A 234 16.08 -12.95 14.69
C VAL A 234 16.92 -11.82 15.29
N LYS A 235 18.03 -11.43 14.63
CA LYS A 235 18.87 -10.30 15.05
C LYS A 235 18.08 -8.97 14.99
N ALA A 236 17.28 -8.76 13.95
CA ALA A 236 16.44 -7.57 13.80
C ALA A 236 15.42 -7.44 14.95
N ILE A 237 14.74 -8.54 15.28
CA ILE A 237 13.77 -8.59 16.38
C ILE A 237 14.48 -8.39 17.74
N GLN A 238 15.68 -8.95 17.92
CA GLN A 238 16.51 -8.69 19.09
C GLN A 238 16.88 -7.22 19.22
N THR A 239 17.20 -6.55 18.11
CA THR A 239 17.48 -5.11 18.09
C THR A 239 16.30 -4.28 18.61
N VAL A 240 15.07 -4.62 18.21
CA VAL A 240 13.86 -3.95 18.72
C VAL A 240 13.68 -4.19 20.22
N ALA A 241 13.88 -5.42 20.69
CA ALA A 241 13.84 -5.75 22.11
C ALA A 241 14.91 -4.97 22.91
N ASP A 242 16.11 -4.82 22.35
CA ASP A 242 17.21 -4.06 22.97
C ASP A 242 16.95 -2.56 23.02
N LEU A 243 16.31 -1.98 22.02
CA LEU A 243 15.89 -0.56 22.07
C LEU A 243 14.89 -0.31 23.20
N ILE A 244 13.97 -1.24 23.41
CA ILE A 244 12.99 -1.16 24.51
C ILE A 244 13.66 -1.38 25.87
N SER A 245 14.41 -2.46 26.02
CA SER A 245 15.02 -2.84 27.33
C SER A 245 16.08 -1.85 27.80
N SER A 246 16.80 -1.21 26.87
CA SER A 246 17.77 -0.15 27.21
C SER A 246 17.10 1.19 27.58
N GLY A 247 15.81 1.35 27.34
CA GLY A 247 15.10 2.61 27.53
C GLY A 247 15.31 3.64 26.43
N ALA A 248 15.94 3.26 25.30
CA ALA A 248 16.05 4.11 24.10
C ALA A 248 14.68 4.34 23.45
N ALA A 249 13.80 3.34 23.53
CA ALA A 249 12.38 3.45 23.21
C ALA A 249 11.55 3.08 24.44
N PRO A 250 10.51 3.84 24.81
CA PRO A 250 9.58 3.38 25.83
C PRO A 250 8.87 2.13 25.31
N LYS A 251 8.43 1.26 26.26
CA LYS A 251 7.60 0.11 25.88
C LYS A 251 6.32 0.60 25.22
N PRO A 252 6.10 0.32 23.91
CA PRO A 252 4.92 0.81 23.24
C PRO A 252 3.67 0.04 23.66
N ALA A 253 2.50 0.66 23.53
CA ALA A 253 1.23 -0.04 23.63
C ALA A 253 1.08 -0.99 22.44
N THR A 254 0.42 -2.12 22.64
CA THR A 254 0.14 -3.11 21.57
C THR A 254 -1.09 -2.75 20.73
N THR A 255 -1.90 -1.79 21.20
CA THR A 255 -3.05 -1.21 20.50
C THR A 255 -2.85 0.30 20.41
N GLU A 256 -3.40 0.92 19.35
CA GLU A 256 -3.31 2.37 19.10
C GLU A 256 -1.87 2.92 19.06
N SER A 257 -0.88 2.06 18.87
CA SER A 257 0.54 2.44 18.92
C SER A 257 0.88 3.53 17.89
N TYR A 258 0.25 3.50 16.70
CA TYR A 258 0.41 4.53 15.68
C TYR A 258 -0.04 5.91 16.18
N ALA A 259 -1.25 6.01 16.70
CA ALA A 259 -1.81 7.27 17.20
C ALA A 259 -1.00 7.80 18.40
N ASN A 260 -0.54 6.91 19.28
CA ASN A 260 0.31 7.25 20.42
C ASN A 260 1.68 7.81 19.98
N ALA A 261 2.35 7.15 19.03
CA ALA A 261 3.64 7.62 18.51
C ALA A 261 3.49 8.97 17.79
N MET A 262 2.45 9.14 16.96
CA MET A 262 2.13 10.41 16.30
C MET A 262 1.88 11.54 17.31
N THR A 263 1.10 11.28 18.34
CA THR A 263 0.81 12.25 19.39
C THR A 263 2.08 12.62 20.16
N ALA A 264 2.89 11.62 20.52
CA ALA A 264 4.14 11.87 21.24
C ALA A 264 5.10 12.76 20.43
N LEU A 265 5.25 12.51 19.13
CA LEU A 265 6.07 13.38 18.27
C LEU A 265 5.48 14.78 18.16
N LYS A 266 4.18 14.91 17.83
CA LYS A 266 3.50 16.21 17.64
C LYS A 266 3.54 17.11 18.87
N GLU A 267 3.54 16.51 20.05
CA GLU A 267 3.60 17.21 21.33
C GLU A 267 5.03 17.43 21.86
N GLY A 268 6.05 16.93 21.16
CA GLY A 268 7.45 17.00 21.61
C GLY A 268 7.75 16.10 22.81
N LYS A 269 6.94 15.08 23.05
CA LYS A 269 7.17 14.05 24.07
C LYS A 269 8.10 12.94 23.59
N ALA A 270 8.21 12.75 22.27
CA ALA A 270 9.19 11.88 21.62
C ALA A 270 9.94 12.65 20.55
N ALA A 271 11.23 12.34 20.38
CA ALA A 271 12.09 13.02 19.42
C ALA A 271 12.04 12.38 18.02
N MET A 272 11.84 11.08 17.93
CA MET A 272 11.95 10.32 16.68
C MET A 272 10.82 9.30 16.54
N ILE A 273 10.36 9.11 15.30
CA ILE A 273 9.45 8.00 14.90
C ILE A 273 9.86 7.49 13.51
N TYR A 274 9.53 6.26 13.18
CA TYR A 274 9.44 5.84 11.77
C TYR A 274 8.05 6.17 11.24
N ASN A 275 7.97 6.86 10.10
CA ASN A 275 6.69 7.11 9.43
C ASN A 275 6.93 7.50 7.96
N GLY A 276 5.86 7.59 7.18
CA GLY A 276 5.91 7.94 5.77
C GLY A 276 5.29 9.30 5.45
N PRO A 277 5.30 9.71 4.15
CA PRO A 277 4.85 11.02 3.71
C PRO A 277 3.38 11.30 4.04
N TRP A 278 2.54 10.28 4.14
CA TRP A 278 1.13 10.40 4.52
C TRP A 278 0.88 11.02 5.91
N SER A 279 1.89 11.01 6.79
CA SER A 279 1.77 11.53 8.16
C SER A 279 2.08 13.02 8.28
N LEU A 280 2.71 13.62 7.26
CA LEU A 280 3.29 14.97 7.37
C LEU A 280 2.23 16.05 7.57
N SER A 281 1.11 15.98 6.85
CA SER A 281 0.01 16.94 6.99
C SER A 281 -0.53 16.99 8.42
N GLU A 282 -0.61 15.84 9.09
CA GLU A 282 -1.02 15.73 10.49
C GLU A 282 0.08 16.19 11.45
N ILE A 283 1.34 15.82 11.18
CA ILE A 283 2.49 16.24 12.01
C ILE A 283 2.60 17.77 12.05
N TYR A 284 2.42 18.47 10.94
CA TYR A 284 2.47 19.91 10.85
C TYR A 284 1.36 20.63 11.64
N GLN A 285 0.30 19.95 12.02
CA GLN A 285 -0.71 20.49 12.93
C GLN A 285 -0.27 20.45 14.39
N GLY A 286 0.77 19.67 14.72
CA GLY A 286 1.32 19.55 16.06
C GLY A 286 1.98 20.85 16.53
N LYS A 287 1.96 21.10 17.85
CA LYS A 287 2.54 22.32 18.46
C LYS A 287 4.04 22.47 18.19
N GLU A 288 4.76 21.35 18.11
CA GLU A 288 6.22 21.32 17.87
C GLU A 288 6.60 21.68 16.43
N PHE A 289 5.67 21.53 15.47
CA PHE A 289 5.93 21.64 14.05
C PHE A 289 5.15 22.76 13.36
N LYS A 290 4.62 23.72 14.14
CA LYS A 290 4.08 24.98 13.59
C LYS A 290 5.14 25.74 12.78
N ASP A 291 6.40 25.76 13.28
CA ASP A 291 7.55 26.03 12.44
C ASP A 291 8.00 24.71 11.80
N LYS A 292 7.65 24.54 10.52
CA LYS A 292 7.99 23.35 9.74
C LYS A 292 9.49 23.06 9.69
N LYS A 293 10.36 24.06 9.90
CA LYS A 293 11.81 23.90 9.93
C LYS A 293 12.30 23.02 11.08
N ASN A 294 11.49 22.86 12.14
CA ASN A 294 11.81 21.97 13.25
C ASN A 294 11.64 20.48 12.90
N LEU A 295 10.89 20.16 11.83
CA LEU A 295 10.79 18.79 11.35
C LEU A 295 12.04 18.41 10.55
N GLY A 296 12.59 17.24 10.86
CA GLY A 296 13.62 16.57 10.06
C GLY A 296 13.08 15.26 9.49
N ILE A 297 13.53 14.94 8.29
CA ILE A 297 13.24 13.68 7.60
C ILE A 297 14.57 13.13 7.09
N ALA A 298 14.85 11.87 7.39
CA ALA A 298 16.07 11.18 6.98
C ALA A 298 15.76 9.73 6.59
N PRO A 299 16.63 9.04 5.84
CA PRO A 299 16.50 7.60 5.66
C PRO A 299 16.41 6.90 7.01
N VAL A 300 15.70 5.76 7.06
CA VAL A 300 15.75 4.90 8.27
C VAL A 300 17.21 4.53 8.56
N PRO A 301 17.65 4.55 9.83
CA PRO A 301 19.01 4.16 10.18
C PRO A 301 19.37 2.76 9.71
N ALA A 302 20.58 2.60 9.17
CA ALA A 302 21.07 1.34 8.68
C ALA A 302 21.26 0.31 9.81
N GLY A 303 20.86 -0.91 9.56
CA GLY A 303 21.29 -2.07 10.32
C GLY A 303 22.73 -2.43 10.00
N SER A 304 23.12 -3.69 10.25
CA SER A 304 24.50 -4.14 9.98
C SER A 304 24.79 -4.36 8.50
N VAL A 305 23.76 -4.43 7.64
CA VAL A 305 23.89 -4.72 6.20
C VAL A 305 23.57 -3.49 5.34
N LYS A 306 22.44 -2.82 5.60
CA LYS A 306 21.99 -1.70 4.79
C LYS A 306 20.98 -0.83 5.55
N ALA A 307 20.65 0.34 4.99
CA ALA A 307 19.38 0.98 5.24
C ALA A 307 18.32 0.39 4.29
N GLY A 308 17.09 0.26 4.74
CA GLY A 308 16.01 -0.23 3.89
C GLY A 308 14.66 -0.10 4.59
N ALA A 309 13.68 0.34 3.84
CA ALA A 309 12.30 0.44 4.29
C ALA A 309 11.37 -0.13 3.20
N PRO A 310 10.18 -0.63 3.54
CA PRO A 310 9.30 -1.25 2.56
C PRO A 310 8.77 -0.24 1.55
N THR A 311 8.62 -0.66 0.29
CA THR A 311 7.81 0.06 -0.69
C THR A 311 6.34 -0.12 -0.34
N GLY A 312 5.64 0.99 -0.20
CA GLY A 312 4.20 1.06 -0.02
C GLY A 312 3.54 1.88 -1.11
N GLY A 313 2.28 2.21 -0.89
CA GLY A 313 1.50 3.02 -1.81
C GLY A 313 0.13 2.43 -2.13
N TRP A 314 -0.53 3.08 -3.07
CA TRP A 314 -1.90 2.76 -3.45
C TRP A 314 -2.04 2.71 -4.97
N ASN A 315 -2.73 1.70 -5.42
CA ASN A 315 -3.09 1.49 -6.82
C ASN A 315 -4.59 1.80 -7.02
N LEU A 316 -4.98 2.20 -8.21
CA LEU A 316 -6.38 2.21 -8.62
C LEU A 316 -6.66 0.96 -9.44
N ALA A 317 -7.59 0.14 -8.95
CA ALA A 317 -8.00 -1.09 -9.60
C ALA A 317 -9.50 -1.05 -9.94
N ILE A 318 -9.88 -1.70 -11.03
CA ILE A 318 -11.27 -1.75 -11.51
C ILE A 318 -11.85 -3.11 -11.20
N TYR A 319 -13.02 -3.14 -10.58
CA TYR A 319 -13.75 -4.37 -10.32
C TYR A 319 -14.20 -5.05 -11.62
N ALA A 320 -13.91 -6.33 -11.78
CA ALA A 320 -14.27 -7.09 -12.99
C ALA A 320 -15.78 -7.17 -13.25
N GLY A 321 -16.60 -7.09 -12.19
CA GLY A 321 -18.07 -7.08 -12.27
C GLY A 321 -18.69 -5.71 -12.49
N SER A 322 -17.88 -4.63 -12.63
CA SER A 322 -18.39 -3.28 -12.92
C SER A 322 -19.24 -3.25 -14.19
N LYS A 323 -20.31 -2.49 -14.15
CA LYS A 323 -21.17 -2.23 -15.33
C LYS A 323 -20.77 -0.98 -16.10
N ASN A 324 -19.81 -0.19 -15.57
CA ASN A 324 -19.39 1.11 -16.07
C ASN A 324 -17.90 1.11 -16.46
N ILE A 325 -17.39 -0.02 -16.98
CA ILE A 325 -15.96 -0.21 -17.29
C ILE A 325 -15.37 0.95 -18.15
N PRO A 326 -16.01 1.45 -19.21
CA PRO A 326 -15.45 2.57 -19.97
C PRO A 326 -15.26 3.85 -19.14
N ALA A 327 -16.21 4.18 -18.26
CA ALA A 327 -16.11 5.33 -17.37
C ALA A 327 -15.02 5.11 -16.30
N ALA A 328 -14.91 3.88 -15.77
CA ALA A 328 -13.86 3.51 -14.83
C ALA A 328 -12.45 3.62 -15.46
N TYR A 329 -12.27 3.24 -16.74
CA TYR A 329 -11.00 3.44 -17.44
C TYR A 329 -10.59 4.91 -17.52
N GLU A 330 -11.51 5.81 -17.90
CA GLU A 330 -11.21 7.24 -18.00
C GLU A 330 -10.95 7.86 -16.62
N PHE A 331 -11.67 7.41 -15.58
CA PHE A 331 -11.44 7.87 -14.21
C PHE A 331 -10.06 7.45 -13.70
N VAL A 332 -9.69 6.17 -13.81
CA VAL A 332 -8.38 5.66 -13.41
C VAL A 332 -7.27 6.38 -14.17
N ARG A 333 -7.43 6.55 -15.50
CA ARG A 333 -6.49 7.29 -16.33
C ARG A 333 -6.31 8.72 -15.85
N PHE A 334 -7.43 9.44 -15.59
CA PHE A 334 -7.41 10.83 -15.13
C PHE A 334 -6.70 10.97 -13.77
N MET A 335 -7.08 10.14 -12.80
CA MET A 335 -6.54 10.18 -11.44
C MET A 335 -5.06 9.81 -11.35
N THR A 336 -4.50 9.22 -12.40
CA THR A 336 -3.09 8.82 -12.49
C THR A 336 -2.30 9.62 -13.54
N THR A 337 -2.86 10.71 -14.06
CA THR A 337 -2.12 11.64 -14.94
C THR A 337 -0.98 12.32 -14.18
N VAL A 338 -0.01 12.82 -14.93
CA VAL A 338 1.10 13.63 -14.39
C VAL A 338 0.58 14.83 -13.59
N ASP A 339 -0.44 15.52 -14.09
CA ASP A 339 -1.01 16.71 -13.44
C ASP A 339 -1.78 16.35 -12.16
N ALA A 340 -2.56 15.25 -12.17
CA ALA A 340 -3.24 14.78 -10.97
C ALA A 340 -2.23 14.36 -9.88
N GLN A 341 -1.18 13.63 -10.24
CA GLN A 341 -0.13 13.24 -9.29
C GLN A 341 0.67 14.44 -8.78
N ALA A 342 0.94 15.43 -9.63
CA ALA A 342 1.60 16.67 -9.21
C ALA A 342 0.75 17.47 -8.22
N LYS A 343 -0.58 17.53 -8.45
CA LYS A 343 -1.53 18.17 -7.51
C LYS A 343 -1.55 17.42 -6.16
N ILE A 344 -1.65 16.10 -6.17
CA ILE A 344 -1.59 15.26 -4.96
C ILE A 344 -0.29 15.52 -4.19
N ALA A 345 0.85 15.49 -4.88
CA ALA A 345 2.15 15.76 -4.27
C ALA A 345 2.24 17.17 -3.67
N LYS A 346 1.76 18.19 -4.38
CA LYS A 346 1.74 19.58 -3.92
C LYS A 346 0.90 19.76 -2.66
N GLU A 347 -0.31 19.24 -2.65
CA GLU A 347 -1.31 19.53 -1.61
C GLU A 347 -1.16 18.68 -0.36
N ILE A 348 -0.78 17.41 -0.51
CA ILE A 348 -0.74 16.43 0.59
C ILE A 348 0.57 15.64 0.70
N SER A 349 1.61 16.04 -0.04
CA SER A 349 2.97 15.46 0.02
C SER A 349 3.07 13.95 -0.29
N LEU A 350 2.05 13.32 -0.87
CA LEU A 350 2.15 11.95 -1.32
C LEU A 350 3.02 11.86 -2.58
N LEU A 351 3.85 10.80 -2.66
CA LEU A 351 4.85 10.72 -3.70
C LEU A 351 4.23 10.28 -5.04
N PRO A 352 4.57 10.97 -6.14
CA PRO A 352 4.17 10.55 -7.47
C PRO A 352 4.75 9.17 -7.84
N THR A 353 4.00 8.43 -8.63
CA THR A 353 4.45 7.18 -9.23
C THR A 353 4.98 7.37 -10.67
N ARG A 354 4.79 8.55 -11.26
CA ARG A 354 5.28 8.91 -12.59
C ARG A 354 6.57 9.72 -12.51
N THR A 355 7.56 9.31 -13.29
CA THR A 355 8.87 9.98 -13.38
C THR A 355 8.70 11.44 -13.81
N SER A 356 7.87 11.71 -14.83
CA SER A 356 7.64 13.05 -15.34
C SER A 356 6.94 13.99 -14.35
N ALA A 357 6.20 13.46 -13.36
CA ALA A 357 5.58 14.28 -12.32
C ALA A 357 6.64 14.98 -11.44
N TYR A 358 7.79 14.35 -11.20
CA TYR A 358 8.89 14.97 -10.43
C TYR A 358 9.54 16.16 -11.14
N ALA A 359 9.32 16.33 -12.45
CA ALA A 359 9.79 17.50 -13.19
C ALA A 359 8.82 18.70 -13.09
N LYS A 360 7.62 18.52 -12.53
CA LYS A 360 6.67 19.63 -12.35
C LYS A 360 7.17 20.61 -11.29
N PRO A 361 7.09 21.94 -11.54
CA PRO A 361 7.51 22.95 -10.58
C PRO A 361 6.85 22.82 -9.21
N ASP A 362 5.57 22.48 -9.16
CA ASP A 362 4.81 22.28 -7.93
C ASP A 362 5.34 21.11 -7.08
N VAL A 363 5.84 20.06 -7.71
CA VAL A 363 6.45 18.90 -7.04
C VAL A 363 7.87 19.24 -6.56
N GLN A 364 8.66 19.90 -7.41
CA GLN A 364 10.01 20.37 -7.06
C GLN A 364 10.01 21.41 -5.95
N GLY A 365 8.93 22.21 -5.88
CA GLY A 365 8.75 23.23 -4.83
C GLY A 365 8.25 22.66 -3.50
N ASN A 366 7.88 21.39 -3.42
CA ASN A 366 7.46 20.75 -2.17
C ASN A 366 8.68 20.09 -1.48
N PRO A 367 9.20 20.66 -0.38
CA PRO A 367 10.40 20.17 0.30
C PRO A 367 10.22 18.75 0.86
N ASP A 368 9.00 18.36 1.22
CA ASP A 368 8.70 17.03 1.75
C ASP A 368 8.86 15.98 0.68
N VAL A 369 8.33 16.22 -0.52
CA VAL A 369 8.47 15.32 -1.67
C VAL A 369 9.94 15.22 -2.11
N VAL A 370 10.65 16.36 -2.14
CA VAL A 370 12.07 16.41 -2.53
C VAL A 370 12.94 15.57 -1.60
N VAL A 371 12.70 15.62 -0.28
CA VAL A 371 13.49 14.84 0.68
C VAL A 371 13.13 13.35 0.65
N PHE A 372 11.87 13.00 0.39
CA PHE A 372 11.45 11.60 0.32
C PHE A 372 11.88 10.90 -0.97
N LYS A 373 12.05 11.63 -2.09
CA LYS A 373 12.40 11.02 -3.38
C LYS A 373 13.66 10.13 -3.33
N PRO A 374 14.82 10.59 -2.82
CA PRO A 374 16.00 9.72 -2.70
C PRO A 374 15.81 8.58 -1.69
N ILE A 375 14.97 8.75 -0.67
CA ILE A 375 14.64 7.68 0.28
C ILE A 375 13.84 6.59 -0.44
N MET A 376 12.87 6.99 -1.25
CA MET A 376 12.06 6.07 -2.06
C MET A 376 12.90 5.26 -3.05
N ASP A 377 13.97 5.85 -3.58
CA ASP A 377 14.87 5.15 -4.53
C ASP A 377 15.63 3.98 -3.86
N THR A 378 15.70 3.95 -2.53
CA THR A 378 16.30 2.85 -1.74
C THR A 378 15.27 1.91 -1.12
N ALA A 379 13.99 2.13 -1.35
CA ALA A 379 12.93 1.31 -0.79
C ALA A 379 12.96 -0.13 -1.33
N VAL A 380 12.64 -1.07 -0.46
CA VAL A 380 12.65 -2.51 -0.76
C VAL A 380 11.27 -2.95 -1.21
N PRO A 381 11.11 -3.48 -2.42
CA PRO A 381 9.84 -4.05 -2.85
C PRO A 381 9.41 -5.19 -1.93
N ARG A 382 8.12 -5.22 -1.59
CA ARG A 382 7.52 -6.34 -0.86
C ARG A 382 7.21 -7.50 -1.81
N PRO A 383 6.94 -8.74 -1.33
CA PRO A 383 6.45 -9.83 -2.17
C PRO A 383 5.08 -9.49 -2.78
N TRP A 384 5.03 -9.28 -4.11
CA TRP A 384 3.76 -9.02 -4.84
C TRP A 384 3.12 -10.35 -5.27
N ILE A 385 2.67 -11.14 -4.27
CA ILE A 385 2.05 -12.45 -4.46
C ILE A 385 0.64 -12.47 -3.84
N PRO A 386 -0.24 -13.39 -4.22
CA PRO A 386 -1.61 -13.44 -3.70
C PRO A 386 -1.71 -13.51 -2.17
N GLU A 387 -0.79 -14.20 -1.55
CA GLU A 387 -0.72 -14.40 -0.10
C GLU A 387 -0.04 -13.23 0.63
N GLY A 388 0.65 -12.32 -0.10
CA GLY A 388 1.51 -11.28 0.47
C GLY A 388 0.84 -10.41 1.54
N GLY A 389 -0.43 -10.05 1.35
CA GLY A 389 -1.19 -9.29 2.34
C GLY A 389 -1.51 -10.07 3.62
N GLN A 390 -1.59 -11.41 3.54
CA GLN A 390 -1.93 -12.29 4.67
C GLN A 390 -0.75 -12.47 5.62
N LEU A 391 0.48 -12.22 5.18
CA LEU A 391 1.71 -12.38 5.98
C LEU A 391 1.83 -11.33 7.09
N PHE A 392 1.13 -10.21 6.96
CA PHE A 392 1.26 -9.11 7.90
C PHE A 392 0.59 -9.38 9.25
N GLN A 393 -0.52 -10.13 9.28
CA GLN A 393 -1.22 -10.43 10.53
C GLN A 393 -0.39 -11.34 11.47
N PRO A 394 0.17 -12.48 11.02
CA PRO A 394 1.05 -13.28 11.87
C PRO A 394 2.27 -12.51 12.38
N LEU A 395 2.87 -11.66 11.52
CA LEU A 395 4.02 -10.84 11.92
C LEU A 395 3.64 -9.79 12.97
N LEU A 396 2.44 -9.20 12.86
CA LEU A 396 1.90 -8.27 13.86
C LEU A 396 1.70 -8.97 15.22
N GLU A 397 1.10 -10.14 15.23
CA GLU A 397 0.88 -10.93 16.45
C GLU A 397 2.21 -11.28 17.11
N GLY A 398 3.21 -11.67 16.32
CA GLY A 398 4.58 -11.90 16.79
C GLY A 398 5.20 -10.64 17.39
N TYR A 399 5.07 -9.50 16.74
CA TYR A 399 5.58 -8.23 17.25
C TYR A 399 4.88 -7.82 18.56
N GLN A 400 3.57 -7.99 18.65
CA GLN A 400 2.81 -7.75 19.88
C GLN A 400 3.25 -8.68 21.02
N ALA A 401 3.55 -9.96 20.73
CA ALA A 401 4.05 -10.91 21.72
C ALA A 401 5.44 -10.51 22.23
N LEU A 402 6.34 -10.05 21.34
CA LEU A 402 7.65 -9.52 21.70
C LEU A 402 7.53 -8.34 22.67
N VAL A 403 6.79 -7.32 22.27
CA VAL A 403 6.58 -6.09 23.05
C VAL A 403 5.87 -6.39 24.38
N GLY A 404 4.94 -7.35 24.37
CA GLY A 404 4.26 -7.83 25.57
C GLY A 404 5.21 -8.51 26.58
N GLY A 405 6.40 -8.95 26.12
CA GLY A 405 7.34 -9.74 26.91
C GLY A 405 6.89 -11.18 27.12
N LYS A 406 6.03 -11.69 26.22
CA LYS A 406 5.46 -13.04 26.28
C LYS A 406 6.35 -14.11 25.64
N SER A 407 7.27 -13.71 24.77
CA SER A 407 8.11 -14.63 24.00
C SER A 407 9.49 -14.02 23.74
N ALA A 408 10.52 -14.86 23.71
CA ALA A 408 11.86 -14.45 23.28
C ALA A 408 11.89 -14.20 21.77
N PRO A 409 12.81 -13.35 21.26
CA PRO A 409 12.86 -13.00 19.82
C PRO A 409 12.85 -14.20 18.86
N ALA A 410 13.63 -15.23 19.13
CA ALA A 410 13.70 -16.42 18.28
C ALA A 410 12.38 -17.22 18.29
N ASP A 411 11.71 -17.33 19.44
CA ASP A 411 10.44 -18.05 19.55
C ASP A 411 9.30 -17.32 18.82
N VAL A 412 9.35 -15.98 18.84
CA VAL A 412 8.39 -15.14 18.07
C VAL A 412 8.44 -15.50 16.59
N LEU A 413 9.62 -15.47 15.98
CA LEU A 413 9.76 -15.72 14.56
C LEU A 413 9.51 -17.17 14.17
N LYS A 414 9.80 -18.12 15.07
CA LYS A 414 9.43 -19.52 14.87
C LYS A 414 7.90 -19.68 14.77
N THR A 415 7.16 -19.04 15.64
CA THR A 415 5.68 -19.06 15.59
C THR A 415 5.15 -18.41 14.33
N VAL A 416 5.73 -17.28 13.90
CA VAL A 416 5.36 -16.61 12.65
C VAL A 416 5.64 -17.51 11.43
N ASP A 417 6.78 -18.19 11.42
CA ASP A 417 7.19 -19.12 10.37
C ASP A 417 6.19 -20.30 10.24
N GLU A 418 5.79 -20.90 11.35
CA GLU A 418 4.77 -21.95 11.38
C GLU A 418 3.43 -21.46 10.81
N GLN A 419 3.02 -20.22 11.11
CA GLN A 419 1.81 -19.60 10.55
C GLN A 419 1.95 -19.32 9.05
N TYR A 420 3.13 -18.89 8.59
CA TYR A 420 3.41 -18.69 7.16
C TYR A 420 3.32 -20.00 6.39
N HIS A 421 3.84 -21.11 6.90
CA HIS A 421 3.64 -22.45 6.30
C HIS A 421 2.17 -22.85 6.22
N GLY A 422 1.33 -22.39 7.17
CA GLY A 422 -0.12 -22.58 7.10
C GLY A 422 -0.81 -21.83 5.94
N ILE A 423 -0.29 -20.64 5.61
CA ILE A 423 -0.77 -19.78 4.52
C ILE A 423 -0.22 -20.27 3.16
N MET A 424 1.07 -20.60 3.13
CA MET A 424 1.85 -20.86 1.91
C MET A 424 2.26 -22.34 1.82
N LYS A 425 1.27 -23.23 1.64
CA LYS A 425 1.44 -24.70 1.72
C LYS A 425 2.44 -25.28 0.73
N ASP A 426 2.70 -24.62 -0.40
CA ASP A 426 3.61 -25.08 -1.45
C ASP A 426 5.02 -24.47 -1.35
N TRP A 427 5.33 -23.79 -0.23
CA TRP A 427 6.62 -23.16 0.04
C TRP A 427 7.40 -23.95 1.11
N SER A 428 8.74 -23.96 0.97
CA SER A 428 9.65 -24.60 1.92
C SER A 428 10.20 -23.64 2.96
#